data_4561404634fdf891c760e394488f20fb
#
_entry.id   4561404634fdf891c760e394488f20fb
#
_cell.length_a   1.000
_cell.length_b   1.000
_cell.length_c   1.000
_cell.angle_alpha   90.00
_cell.angle_beta   90.00
_cell.angle_gamma   90.00
#
_symmetry.space_group_name_H-M   'P 1'
#
loop_
_entity.id
_entity.type
_entity.pdbx_description
1 polymer ?
#
loop_
_entity_poly.entity_id
_entity_poly.type
_entity_poly.pdbx_seq_one_letter_code
_entity_poly.pdbx_strand_id
1 'polypeptide(L)'
;AAGLPCCAPWYNATDEDVAALAKTPLWFTHSKGDELVVPQQTVLPLTARLRDAGANVHLTYFSHVEDLTGRYREADGSPKKTFNHGVWIHQFNDLCYQDFDGGNVLIDGEPVGCWEWSARVSR
;
A
#
# COMPACT_ATOMS: atom_id res chain seq x y z
N ALA A 1 14.62 -9.18 5.26
CA ALA A 1 13.62 -9.16 4.18
C ALA A 1 12.56 -8.11 4.46
N ALA A 2 11.88 -7.62 3.43
CA ALA A 2 10.73 -6.73 3.52
C ALA A 2 9.60 -7.26 2.64
N GLY A 3 8.35 -6.93 2.99
CA GLY A 3 7.19 -7.33 2.20
C GLY A 3 6.45 -6.13 1.61
N LEU A 4 5.89 -6.31 0.41
CA LEU A 4 5.09 -5.30 -0.29
C LEU A 4 3.68 -5.86 -0.59
N PRO A 5 2.84 -6.12 0.44
CA PRO A 5 1.50 -6.66 0.23
C PRO A 5 0.63 -5.68 -0.56
N CYS A 6 0.01 -6.17 -1.64
CA CYS A 6 -0.87 -5.37 -2.49
C CYS A 6 -2.26 -5.97 -2.49
N CYS A 7 -3.27 -5.19 -2.12
CA CYS A 7 -4.67 -5.61 -1.96
C CYS A 7 -4.81 -7.00 -1.28
N ALA A 8 -4.07 -7.20 -0.20
CA ALA A 8 -3.93 -8.49 0.47
C ALA A 8 -5.21 -8.88 1.24
N PRO A 9 -5.76 -10.07 0.98
CA PRO A 9 -7.02 -10.52 1.58
C PRO A 9 -6.82 -11.13 2.98
N TRP A 10 -6.21 -10.41 3.90
CA TRP A 10 -5.96 -10.91 5.25
C TRP A 10 -7.10 -10.52 6.18
N TYR A 11 -8.06 -11.41 6.30
CA TYR A 11 -9.21 -11.26 7.21
C TYR A 11 -8.89 -11.89 8.57
N ASN A 12 -9.35 -11.27 9.66
CA ASN A 12 -9.31 -11.85 11.00
C ASN A 12 -7.91 -12.32 11.45
N ALA A 13 -6.89 -11.48 11.27
CA ALA A 13 -5.54 -11.77 11.75
C ALA A 13 -5.55 -12.04 13.26
N THR A 14 -4.92 -13.13 13.69
CA THR A 14 -4.74 -13.46 15.10
C THR A 14 -3.66 -12.60 15.75
N ASP A 15 -3.58 -12.60 17.09
CA ASP A 15 -2.50 -11.90 17.79
C ASP A 15 -1.13 -12.50 17.44
N GLU A 16 -1.05 -13.81 17.21
CA GLU A 16 0.17 -14.48 16.75
C GLU A 16 0.55 -14.05 15.33
N ASP A 17 -0.42 -13.89 14.44
CA ASP A 17 -0.18 -13.37 13.08
C ASP A 17 0.42 -11.97 13.13
N VAL A 18 -0.16 -11.09 13.94
CA VAL A 18 0.34 -9.71 14.09
C VAL A 18 1.74 -9.71 14.68
N ALA A 19 2.01 -10.51 15.72
CA ALA A 19 3.32 -10.61 16.33
C ALA A 19 4.38 -11.14 15.35
N ALA A 20 4.01 -12.08 14.48
CA ALA A 20 4.91 -12.60 13.46
C ALA A 20 5.18 -11.56 12.36
N LEU A 21 4.14 -10.92 11.85
CA LEU A 21 4.24 -9.90 10.80
C LEU A 21 5.00 -8.65 11.27
N ALA A 22 4.86 -8.28 12.55
CA ALA A 22 5.53 -7.11 13.11
C ALA A 22 7.06 -7.20 13.06
N LYS A 23 7.61 -8.39 12.87
CA LYS A 23 9.07 -8.63 12.76
C LYS A 23 9.61 -8.31 11.36
N THR A 24 8.73 -8.13 10.38
CA THR A 24 9.10 -7.86 8.99
C THR A 24 8.66 -6.46 8.61
N PRO A 25 9.54 -5.61 8.06
CA PRO A 25 9.11 -4.35 7.47
C PRO A 25 8.10 -4.59 6.33
N LEU A 26 6.98 -3.87 6.37
CA LEU A 26 5.88 -4.07 5.44
C LEU A 26 5.39 -2.73 4.88
N TRP A 27 5.19 -2.67 3.57
CA TRP A 27 4.54 -1.55 2.93
C TRP A 27 3.33 -2.04 2.14
N PHE A 28 2.15 -1.77 2.67
CA PHE A 28 0.89 -2.15 2.05
C PHE A 28 0.47 -1.14 0.98
N THR A 29 -0.18 -1.64 -0.07
CA THR A 29 -0.84 -0.83 -1.08
C THR A 29 -2.28 -1.31 -1.23
N HIS A 30 -3.24 -0.39 -1.14
CA HIS A 30 -4.66 -0.71 -1.22
C HIS A 30 -5.45 0.47 -1.81
N SER A 31 -6.65 0.21 -2.31
CA SER A 31 -7.59 1.23 -2.78
C SER A 31 -8.81 1.29 -1.87
N LYS A 32 -9.28 2.49 -1.58
CA LYS A 32 -10.48 2.73 -0.75
C LYS A 32 -11.74 2.12 -1.34
N GLY A 33 -11.82 2.07 -2.67
CA GLY A 33 -12.96 1.54 -3.40
C GLY A 33 -12.87 0.06 -3.75
N ASP A 34 -11.91 -0.68 -3.18
CA ASP A 34 -11.78 -2.13 -3.43
C ASP A 34 -12.99 -2.86 -2.85
N GLU A 35 -13.80 -3.44 -3.74
CA GLU A 35 -15.02 -4.19 -3.38
C GLU A 35 -14.77 -5.69 -3.25
N LEU A 36 -13.64 -6.19 -3.77
CA LEU A 36 -13.26 -7.59 -3.68
C LEU A 36 -12.54 -7.89 -2.37
N VAL A 37 -11.57 -7.07 -2.03
CA VAL A 37 -10.87 -7.13 -0.74
C VAL A 37 -11.16 -5.83 0.00
N VAL A 38 -12.20 -5.86 0.81
CA VAL A 38 -12.73 -4.67 1.49
C VAL A 38 -11.70 -4.15 2.51
N PRO A 39 -11.16 -2.93 2.33
CA PRO A 39 -10.06 -2.45 3.17
C PRO A 39 -10.44 -2.30 4.66
N GLN A 40 -11.70 -1.97 4.97
CA GLN A 40 -12.21 -1.87 6.34
C GLN A 40 -12.18 -3.20 7.08
N GLN A 41 -12.12 -4.32 6.37
CA GLN A 41 -12.10 -5.68 6.93
C GLN A 41 -10.71 -6.33 6.84
N THR A 42 -9.77 -5.72 6.16
CA THR A 42 -8.45 -6.30 5.87
C THR A 42 -7.31 -5.35 6.25
N VAL A 43 -6.87 -4.51 5.33
CA VAL A 43 -5.67 -3.70 5.50
C VAL A 43 -5.77 -2.68 6.64
N LEU A 44 -6.94 -2.05 6.84
CA LEU A 44 -7.06 -1.01 7.86
C LEU A 44 -6.94 -1.57 9.28
N PRO A 45 -7.71 -2.61 9.70
CA PRO A 45 -7.53 -3.16 11.04
C PRO A 45 -6.16 -3.83 11.22
N LEU A 46 -5.63 -4.49 10.19
CA LEU A 46 -4.32 -5.15 10.28
C LEU A 46 -3.19 -4.14 10.47
N THR A 47 -3.14 -3.10 9.65
CA THR A 47 -2.08 -2.09 9.75
C THR A 47 -2.17 -1.28 11.04
N ALA A 48 -3.37 -1.00 11.55
CA ALA A 48 -3.55 -0.37 12.85
C ALA A 48 -2.92 -1.20 13.98
N ARG A 49 -3.18 -2.51 13.98
CA ARG A 49 -2.61 -3.43 14.97
C ARG A 49 -1.09 -3.56 14.84
N LEU A 50 -0.57 -3.57 13.61
CA LEU A 50 0.88 -3.59 13.36
C LEU A 50 1.55 -2.31 13.87
N ARG A 51 0.94 -1.15 13.65
CA ARG A 51 1.44 0.13 14.18
C ARG A 51 1.47 0.13 15.71
N ASP A 52 0.39 -0.33 16.35
CA ASP A 52 0.31 -0.45 17.81
C ASP A 52 1.37 -1.40 18.37
N ALA A 53 1.74 -2.42 17.60
CA ALA A 53 2.80 -3.36 17.96
C ALA A 53 4.23 -2.82 17.70
N GLY A 54 4.36 -1.59 17.21
CA GLY A 54 5.66 -0.97 16.93
C GLY A 54 6.33 -1.46 15.65
N ALA A 55 5.57 -2.08 14.72
CA ALA A 55 6.10 -2.56 13.46
C ALA A 55 6.55 -1.41 12.54
N ASN A 56 7.56 -1.68 11.71
CA ASN A 56 7.90 -0.81 10.59
C ASN A 56 6.90 -1.07 9.45
N VAL A 57 5.81 -0.31 9.44
CA VAL A 57 4.71 -0.50 8.50
C VAL A 57 4.31 0.80 7.84
N HIS A 58 4.10 0.73 6.52
CA HIS A 58 3.58 1.82 5.70
C HIS A 58 2.34 1.36 4.95
N LEU A 59 1.49 2.32 4.56
CA LEU A 59 0.31 2.09 3.74
C LEU A 59 0.14 3.23 2.74
N THR A 60 0.25 2.92 1.45
CA THR A 60 -0.24 3.80 0.39
C THR A 60 -1.69 3.45 0.08
N TYR A 61 -2.59 4.39 0.33
CA TYR A 61 -4.04 4.18 0.29
C TYR A 61 -4.68 5.09 -0.76
N PHE A 62 -4.80 4.57 -1.98
CA PHE A 62 -5.38 5.31 -3.10
C PHE A 62 -6.89 5.46 -2.95
N SER A 63 -7.44 6.61 -3.34
CA SER A 63 -8.89 6.86 -3.30
C SER A 63 -9.63 5.98 -4.30
N HIS A 64 -9.07 5.80 -5.49
CA HIS A 64 -9.55 4.95 -6.57
C HIS A 64 -8.37 4.62 -7.49
N VAL A 65 -8.57 3.71 -8.44
CA VAL A 65 -7.52 3.32 -9.38
C VAL A 65 -7.79 3.94 -10.75
N GLU A 66 -6.89 4.83 -11.16
CA GLU A 66 -6.88 5.47 -12.47
C GLU A 66 -5.45 5.54 -13.01
N ASP A 67 -5.30 5.81 -14.30
CA ASP A 67 -3.96 5.97 -14.87
C ASP A 67 -3.27 7.21 -14.34
N LEU A 68 -2.14 7.01 -13.66
CA LEU A 68 -1.28 8.08 -13.13
C LEU A 68 -0.06 8.34 -14.03
N THR A 69 0.09 7.58 -15.13
CA THR A 69 1.23 7.72 -16.05
C THR A 69 0.99 8.77 -17.14
N GLY A 70 -0.26 9.19 -17.34
CA GLY A 70 -0.66 10.08 -18.42
C GLY A 70 -0.77 9.41 -19.80
N ARG A 71 -0.60 8.07 -19.86
CA ARG A 71 -0.59 7.32 -21.12
C ARG A 71 -1.98 6.96 -21.61
N TYR A 72 -2.91 6.72 -20.70
CA TYR A 72 -4.25 6.23 -21.01
C TYR A 72 -5.30 7.22 -20.53
N ARG A 73 -6.24 7.57 -21.39
CA ARG A 73 -7.27 8.57 -21.09
C ARG A 73 -8.64 8.08 -21.53
N GLU A 74 -9.65 8.57 -20.83
CA GLU A 74 -11.04 8.46 -21.24
C GLU A 74 -11.33 9.38 -22.44
N ALA A 75 -12.51 9.22 -23.08
CA ALA A 75 -12.90 10.03 -24.23
C ALA A 75 -12.95 11.54 -23.91
N ASP A 76 -13.22 11.93 -22.66
CA ASP A 76 -13.26 13.32 -22.20
C ASP A 76 -11.87 13.89 -21.83
N GLY A 77 -10.80 13.11 -21.98
CA GLY A 77 -9.43 13.50 -21.67
C GLY A 77 -9.01 13.27 -20.21
N SER A 78 -9.90 12.80 -19.35
CA SER A 78 -9.56 12.44 -17.98
C SER A 78 -8.72 11.15 -17.92
N PRO A 79 -7.97 10.89 -16.83
CA PRO A 79 -7.24 9.65 -16.67
C PRO A 79 -8.16 8.44 -16.79
N LYS A 80 -7.70 7.41 -17.51
CA LYS A 80 -8.47 6.18 -17.65
C LYS A 80 -8.65 5.50 -16.28
N LYS A 81 -9.90 5.25 -15.92
CA LYS A 81 -10.26 4.53 -14.69
C LYS A 81 -10.27 3.02 -14.93
N THR A 82 -9.89 2.27 -13.93
CA THR A 82 -9.98 0.82 -13.92
C THR A 82 -10.64 0.35 -12.62
N PHE A 83 -10.82 -0.96 -12.47
CA PHE A 83 -11.44 -1.49 -11.26
C PHE A 83 -10.51 -1.29 -10.04
N ASN A 84 -11.11 -0.98 -8.89
CA ASN A 84 -10.37 -0.53 -7.71
C ASN A 84 -9.51 -1.61 -7.06
N HIS A 85 -9.82 -2.90 -7.26
CA HIS A 85 -8.95 -3.98 -6.81
C HIS A 85 -7.61 -4.01 -7.56
N GLY A 86 -7.53 -3.42 -8.76
CA GLY A 86 -6.34 -3.42 -9.61
C GLY A 86 -5.23 -2.46 -9.20
N VAL A 87 -5.12 -2.11 -7.93
CA VAL A 87 -4.16 -1.11 -7.42
C VAL A 87 -2.69 -1.52 -7.62
N TRP A 88 -2.40 -2.79 -7.89
CA TRP A 88 -1.04 -3.26 -8.22
C TRP A 88 -0.40 -2.55 -9.42
N ILE A 89 -1.21 -1.97 -10.32
CA ILE A 89 -0.65 -1.20 -11.44
C ILE A 89 0.17 -0.01 -10.95
N HIS A 90 -0.23 0.62 -9.86
CA HIS A 90 0.51 1.73 -9.26
C HIS A 90 1.79 1.24 -8.59
N GLN A 91 1.74 0.09 -7.93
CA GLN A 91 2.92 -0.50 -7.31
C GLN A 91 3.96 -0.91 -8.35
N PHE A 92 3.54 -1.58 -9.43
CA PHE A 92 4.45 -2.00 -10.50
C PHE A 92 4.99 -0.83 -11.34
N ASN A 93 4.31 0.31 -11.38
CA ASN A 93 4.80 1.52 -12.03
C ASN A 93 5.61 2.43 -11.09
N ASP A 94 5.96 1.95 -9.91
CA ASP A 94 6.73 2.70 -8.89
C ASP A 94 6.06 4.02 -8.50
N LEU A 95 4.75 3.98 -8.25
CA LEU A 95 3.95 5.15 -7.90
C LEU A 95 3.49 5.14 -6.43
N CYS A 96 4.00 4.23 -5.60
CA CYS A 96 3.67 4.12 -4.18
C CYS A 96 4.75 4.84 -3.35
N TYR A 97 4.46 6.07 -2.97
CA TYR A 97 5.35 6.96 -2.19
C TYR A 97 4.72 7.43 -0.89
N GLN A 98 3.39 7.44 -0.80
CA GLN A 98 2.66 8.04 0.30
C GLN A 98 2.40 7.06 1.42
N ASP A 99 2.38 7.58 2.65
CA ASP A 99 2.08 6.84 3.86
C ASP A 99 0.64 7.11 4.34
N PHE A 100 0.29 6.61 5.51
CA PHE A 100 -1.03 6.70 6.15
C PHE A 100 -1.63 8.11 6.16
N ASP A 101 -0.82 9.13 6.34
CA ASP A 101 -1.23 10.55 6.42
C ASP A 101 -1.26 11.25 5.06
N GLY A 102 -0.92 10.55 3.97
CA GLY A 102 -0.82 11.11 2.64
C GLY A 102 0.51 11.80 2.33
N GLY A 103 1.39 11.96 3.31
CA GLY A 103 2.75 12.47 3.11
C GLY A 103 3.67 11.39 2.55
N ASN A 104 4.74 11.80 1.88
CA ASN A 104 5.73 10.85 1.36
C ASN A 104 6.50 10.17 2.47
N VAL A 105 6.81 8.88 2.26
CA VAL A 105 7.80 8.18 3.08
C VAL A 105 9.18 8.71 2.74
N LEU A 106 9.97 9.04 3.74
CA LEU A 106 11.30 9.63 3.56
C LEU A 106 12.38 8.70 4.12
N ILE A 107 13.51 8.64 3.42
CA ILE A 107 14.77 8.11 3.95
C ILE A 107 15.82 9.21 3.79
N ASP A 108 16.49 9.58 4.88
CA ASP A 108 17.49 10.66 4.90
C ASP A 108 16.95 11.98 4.31
N GLY A 109 15.64 12.27 4.56
CA GLY A 109 14.98 13.49 4.10
C GLY A 109 14.48 13.46 2.66
N GLU A 110 14.71 12.38 1.91
CA GLU A 110 14.31 12.25 0.51
C GLU A 110 13.13 11.30 0.34
N PRO A 111 12.15 11.62 -0.52
CA PRO A 111 11.06 10.70 -0.84
C PRO A 111 11.57 9.41 -1.45
N VAL A 112 11.03 8.29 -0.98
CA VAL A 112 11.34 6.96 -1.54
C VAL A 112 10.05 6.23 -1.90
N GLY A 113 10.07 5.53 -3.03
CA GLY A 113 9.02 4.60 -3.41
C GLY A 113 9.16 3.25 -2.68
N CYS A 114 8.09 2.47 -2.69
CA CYS A 114 8.05 1.22 -1.93
C CYS A 114 9.13 0.21 -2.35
N TRP A 115 9.52 0.19 -3.62
CA TRP A 115 10.58 -0.71 -4.11
C TRP A 115 11.95 -0.33 -3.56
N GLU A 116 12.34 0.95 -3.65
CA GLU A 116 13.61 1.42 -3.10
C GLU A 116 13.65 1.26 -1.58
N TRP A 117 12.54 1.61 -0.91
CA TRP A 117 12.41 1.41 0.53
C TRP A 117 12.64 -0.05 0.91
N SER A 118 11.98 -0.99 0.22
CA SER A 118 12.12 -2.42 0.53
C SER A 118 13.56 -2.92 0.38
N ALA A 119 14.27 -2.43 -0.63
CA ALA A 119 15.68 -2.76 -0.84
C ALA A 119 16.57 -2.25 0.29
N ARG A 120 16.30 -1.04 0.79
CA ARG A 120 17.09 -0.42 1.85
C ARG A 120 16.86 -1.04 3.22
N VAL A 121 15.61 -1.33 3.58
CA VAL A 121 15.27 -1.90 4.90
C VAL A 121 15.51 -3.40 5.00
N SER A 122 15.74 -4.07 3.88
CA SER A 122 16.03 -5.51 3.83
C SER A 122 17.49 -5.87 4.13
N ARG A 123 18.33 -4.89 4.21
CA ARG A 123 19.79 -5.06 4.40
C ARG A 123 20.17 -5.36 5.84
#